data_405d03f1a00eca3bd4c6a5db28ff186f
#
_entry.id   405d03f1a00eca3bd4c6a5db28ff186f
#
_cell.length_a   1.000
_cell.length_b   1.000
_cell.length_c   1.000
_cell.angle_alpha   90.00
_cell.angle_beta   90.00
_cell.angle_gamma   90.00
#
_symmetry.space_group_name_H-M   'P 1'
#
loop_
_entity.id
_entity.type
_entity.pdbx_description
1 polymer ?
#
loop_
_entity_poly.entity_id
_entity_poly.type
_entity_poly.pdbx_seq_one_letter_code
_entity_poly.pdbx_strand_id
1 'polypeptide(L)'
;MTHVVATPQTPSPLSSPRKSPRWFHLLAGPTGAGKSTLYRALVREGILGPPLEFVNADLHEQAHLQHIADPEARSEAARHWADERRATLLREGADFASETVFSHPSKLALIEEAQRCGYTVALYVVALDDPSRLLGRVAQRVREGGHAVPPE
;
A
#
# COMPACT_ATOMS: atom_id res chain seq x y z
N MET A 1 0.42 -17.10 3.50
CA MET A 1 -0.75 -16.39 2.94
C MET A 1 -0.92 -15.05 3.61
N THR A 2 -1.35 -14.07 2.88
CA THR A 2 -1.51 -12.70 3.34
C THR A 2 -2.97 -12.33 3.27
N HIS A 3 -3.46 -11.65 4.32
CA HIS A 3 -4.83 -11.19 4.31
C HIS A 3 -4.96 -9.96 3.42
N VAL A 4 -5.85 -10.05 2.46
CA VAL A 4 -6.15 -8.96 1.54
C VAL A 4 -7.60 -8.55 1.79
N VAL A 5 -7.78 -7.30 2.18
CA VAL A 5 -9.11 -6.71 2.23
C VAL A 5 -9.32 -5.97 0.91
N ALA A 6 -10.11 -6.56 0.04
CA ALA A 6 -10.47 -5.92 -1.22
C ALA A 6 -11.82 -5.24 -1.06
N THR A 7 -11.87 -3.97 -1.44
CA THR A 7 -13.12 -3.22 -1.45
C THR A 7 -13.55 -3.03 -2.90
N PRO A 8 -14.39 -3.92 -3.43
CA PRO A 8 -14.83 -3.78 -4.80
C PRO A 8 -15.78 -2.59 -4.94
N GLN A 9 -15.60 -1.84 -6.00
CA GLN A 9 -16.56 -0.83 -6.37
C GLN A 9 -17.44 -1.35 -7.49
N THR A 10 -18.74 -1.20 -7.31
CA THR A 10 -19.69 -1.51 -8.36
C THR A 10 -19.63 -0.38 -9.39
N PRO A 11 -19.31 -0.66 -10.65
CA PRO A 11 -19.31 0.38 -11.66
C PRO A 11 -20.72 0.94 -11.85
N SER A 12 -20.80 2.23 -12.12
CA SER A 12 -22.06 2.87 -12.45
C SER A 12 -22.67 2.20 -13.69
N PRO A 13 -23.97 1.92 -13.69
CA PRO A 13 -24.60 1.32 -14.87
C PRO A 13 -24.52 2.19 -16.13
N LEU A 14 -24.20 3.48 -15.98
CA LEU A 14 -24.01 4.40 -17.10
C LEU A 14 -22.56 4.51 -17.55
N SER A 15 -21.63 3.87 -16.85
CA SER A 15 -20.22 3.90 -17.21
C SER A 15 -19.92 2.89 -18.31
N SER A 16 -19.06 3.27 -19.24
CA SER A 16 -18.53 2.31 -20.22
C SER A 16 -17.84 1.17 -19.50
N PRO A 17 -18.04 -0.09 -19.94
CA PRO A 17 -17.36 -1.21 -19.32
C PRO A 17 -15.87 -1.05 -19.45
N ARG A 18 -15.17 -1.23 -18.34
CA ARG A 18 -13.71 -1.22 -18.33
C ARG A 18 -13.19 -2.57 -18.77
N LYS A 19 -12.06 -2.57 -19.51
CA LYS A 19 -11.43 -3.80 -19.97
C LYS A 19 -10.90 -4.64 -18.81
N SER A 20 -10.47 -3.98 -17.70
CA SER A 20 -9.97 -4.62 -16.50
C SER A 20 -10.12 -3.69 -15.31
N PRO A 21 -10.30 -4.22 -14.09
CA PRO A 21 -10.33 -3.38 -12.90
C PRO A 21 -8.98 -2.69 -12.69
N ARG A 22 -9.02 -1.49 -12.09
CA ARG A 22 -7.83 -0.77 -11.64
C ARG A 22 -7.54 -1.17 -10.20
N TRP A 23 -6.31 -1.51 -9.93
CA TRP A 23 -5.90 -1.97 -8.61
C TRP A 23 -4.96 -1.01 -7.93
N PHE A 24 -5.28 -0.69 -6.69
CA PHE A 24 -4.36 -0.01 -5.78
C PHE A 24 -4.06 -0.95 -4.61
N HIS A 25 -2.80 -1.36 -4.50
CA HIS A 25 -2.33 -2.24 -3.41
C HIS A 25 -1.65 -1.37 -2.36
N LEU A 26 -2.24 -1.31 -1.17
CA LEU A 26 -1.72 -0.48 -0.08
C LEU A 26 -1.22 -1.35 1.07
N LEU A 27 0.07 -1.29 1.33
CA LEU A 27 0.69 -1.97 2.46
C LEU A 27 0.76 -0.99 3.63
N ALA A 28 0.07 -1.29 4.71
CA ALA A 28 -0.06 -0.41 5.85
C ALA A 28 0.43 -1.08 7.13
N GLY A 29 1.11 -0.32 7.95
CA GLY A 29 1.60 -0.78 9.24
C GLY A 29 2.68 0.14 9.77
N PRO A 30 3.03 0.02 11.06
CA PRO A 30 4.07 0.84 11.65
C PRO A 30 5.44 0.54 11.05
N THR A 31 6.36 1.49 11.19
CA THR A 31 7.76 1.30 10.79
C THR A 31 8.35 0.09 11.51
N GLY A 32 9.03 -0.78 10.76
CA GLY A 32 9.61 -1.98 11.32
C GLY A 32 8.64 -3.14 11.51
N ALA A 33 7.39 -3.01 11.04
CA ALA A 33 6.37 -4.06 11.20
C ALA A 33 6.49 -5.21 10.19
N GLY A 34 7.43 -5.13 9.25
CA GLY A 34 7.63 -6.19 8.25
C GLY A 34 6.98 -5.92 6.91
N LYS A 35 6.61 -4.67 6.60
CA LYS A 35 6.02 -4.30 5.31
C LYS A 35 6.94 -4.66 4.13
N SER A 36 8.24 -4.39 4.26
CA SER A 36 9.20 -4.74 3.20
C SER A 36 9.30 -6.24 2.98
N THR A 37 9.24 -7.03 4.06
CA THR A 37 9.24 -8.48 3.98
C THR A 37 7.99 -8.99 3.26
N LEU A 38 6.84 -8.41 3.61
CA LEU A 38 5.58 -8.75 2.95
C LEU A 38 5.61 -8.37 1.46
N TYR A 39 6.12 -7.19 1.15
CA TYR A 39 6.23 -6.76 -0.26
C TYR A 39 7.07 -7.75 -1.07
N ARG A 40 8.24 -8.15 -0.54
CA ARG A 40 9.09 -9.14 -1.22
C ARG A 40 8.39 -10.48 -1.43
N ALA A 41 7.60 -10.91 -0.45
CA ALA A 41 6.82 -12.14 -0.57
C ALA A 41 5.75 -12.02 -1.65
N LEU A 42 5.05 -10.88 -1.72
CA LEU A 42 4.03 -10.63 -2.73
C LEU A 42 4.61 -10.57 -4.15
N VAL A 43 5.82 -10.01 -4.29
CA VAL A 43 6.54 -10.02 -5.57
C VAL A 43 6.92 -11.45 -5.97
N ARG A 44 7.45 -12.21 -5.02
CA ARG A 44 7.85 -13.61 -5.28
C ARG A 44 6.66 -14.47 -5.71
N GLU A 45 5.48 -14.22 -5.14
CA GLU A 45 4.25 -14.94 -5.49
C GLU A 45 3.58 -14.41 -6.77
N GLY A 46 4.14 -13.37 -7.38
CA GLY A 46 3.61 -12.80 -8.61
C GLY A 46 2.38 -11.90 -8.43
N ILE A 47 2.05 -11.54 -7.21
CA ILE A 47 0.90 -10.66 -6.92
C ILE A 47 1.27 -9.20 -7.19
N LEU A 48 2.46 -8.80 -6.79
CA LEU A 48 3.03 -7.48 -7.07
C LEU A 48 4.29 -7.65 -7.90
N GLY A 49 4.77 -6.56 -8.48
CA GLY A 49 6.00 -6.55 -9.25
C GLY A 49 5.81 -5.93 -10.63
N PRO A 50 6.88 -5.80 -11.42
CA PRO A 50 6.80 -5.15 -12.73
C PRO A 50 5.73 -5.78 -13.63
N PRO A 51 5.00 -4.94 -14.38
CA PRO A 51 5.18 -3.51 -14.57
C PRO A 51 4.57 -2.61 -13.50
N LEU A 52 4.07 -3.16 -12.40
CA LEU A 52 3.39 -2.45 -11.34
C LEU A 52 4.40 -1.60 -10.54
N GLU A 53 4.16 -0.31 -10.46
CA GLU A 53 5.03 0.61 -9.70
C GLU A 53 4.76 0.48 -8.20
N PHE A 54 5.82 0.48 -7.40
CA PHE A 54 5.75 0.52 -5.95
C PHE A 54 6.20 1.89 -5.44
N VAL A 55 5.25 2.68 -4.92
CA VAL A 55 5.52 4.00 -4.38
C VAL A 55 5.92 3.86 -2.91
N ASN A 56 7.19 4.08 -2.62
CA ASN A 56 7.76 3.96 -1.28
C ASN A 56 8.69 5.13 -1.02
N ALA A 57 8.34 5.98 -0.05
CA ALA A 57 9.10 7.17 0.29
C ALA A 57 10.53 6.85 0.73
N ASP A 58 10.72 5.80 1.54
CA ASP A 58 12.06 5.44 2.04
C ASP A 58 12.98 5.00 0.93
N LEU A 59 12.48 4.20 -0.01
CA LEU A 59 13.27 3.77 -1.16
C LEU A 59 13.65 4.96 -2.05
N HIS A 60 12.71 5.87 -2.26
CA HIS A 60 12.98 7.08 -3.04
C HIS A 60 14.02 7.97 -2.35
N GLU A 61 13.91 8.12 -1.05
CA GLU A 61 14.88 8.88 -0.24
C GLU A 61 16.29 8.32 -0.41
N GLN A 62 16.44 7.00 -0.29
CA GLN A 62 17.73 6.35 -0.41
C GLN A 62 18.33 6.47 -1.81
N ALA A 63 17.49 6.38 -2.83
CA ALA A 63 17.95 6.36 -4.21
C ALA A 63 18.20 7.76 -4.79
N HIS A 64 17.46 8.78 -4.35
CA HIS A 64 17.41 10.08 -5.04
C HIS A 64 17.63 11.31 -4.18
N LEU A 65 17.52 11.22 -2.86
CA LEU A 65 17.49 12.39 -1.99
C LEU A 65 18.71 12.52 -1.07
N GLN A 66 19.75 11.73 -1.29
CA GLN A 66 20.94 11.75 -0.42
C GLN A 66 21.72 13.08 -0.50
N HIS A 67 21.48 13.90 -1.52
CA HIS A 67 22.06 15.25 -1.63
C HIS A 67 21.48 16.25 -0.62
N ILE A 68 20.33 15.93 -0.02
CA ILE A 68 19.75 16.77 1.04
C ILE A 68 20.40 16.38 2.36
N ALA A 69 21.19 17.29 2.92
CA ALA A 69 22.01 17.00 4.10
C ALA A 69 21.19 16.81 5.38
N ASP A 70 20.14 17.63 5.56
CA ASP A 70 19.30 17.53 6.74
C ASP A 70 18.35 16.32 6.66
N PRO A 71 18.44 15.37 7.61
CA PRO A 71 17.61 14.16 7.57
C PRO A 71 16.10 14.45 7.63
N GLU A 72 15.69 15.46 8.38
CA GLU A 72 14.27 15.80 8.50
C GLU A 72 13.72 16.38 7.19
N ALA A 73 14.47 17.29 6.58
CA ALA A 73 14.11 17.86 5.29
C ALA A 73 14.09 16.80 4.20
N ARG A 74 15.00 15.83 4.26
CA ARG A 74 15.08 14.72 3.31
C ARG A 74 13.86 13.81 3.43
N SER A 75 13.46 13.46 4.65
CA SER A 75 12.28 12.64 4.90
C SER A 75 10.99 13.36 4.48
N GLU A 76 10.91 14.66 4.72
CA GLU A 76 9.78 15.48 4.29
C GLU A 76 9.66 15.51 2.76
N ALA A 77 10.78 15.70 2.07
CA ALA A 77 10.81 15.68 0.61
C ALA A 77 10.39 14.31 0.06
N ALA A 78 10.80 13.25 0.72
CA ALA A 78 10.42 11.88 0.31
C ALA A 78 8.91 11.64 0.47
N ARG A 79 8.33 12.08 1.57
CA ARG A 79 6.88 11.97 1.80
C ARG A 79 6.10 12.77 0.77
N HIS A 80 6.54 13.98 0.50
CA HIS A 80 5.90 14.84 -0.49
C HIS A 80 5.95 14.23 -1.89
N TRP A 81 7.10 13.71 -2.28
CA TRP A 81 7.23 12.98 -3.54
C TRP A 81 6.25 11.81 -3.63
N ALA A 82 6.15 11.00 -2.57
CA ALA A 82 5.26 9.84 -2.56
C ALA A 82 3.79 10.25 -2.70
N ASP A 83 3.38 11.32 -2.01
CA ASP A 83 2.01 11.84 -2.10
C ASP A 83 1.70 12.31 -3.53
N GLU A 84 2.61 13.06 -4.14
CA GLU A 84 2.44 13.53 -5.52
C GLU A 84 2.44 12.38 -6.52
N ARG A 85 3.32 11.40 -6.32
CA ARG A 85 3.40 10.24 -7.21
C ARG A 85 2.11 9.43 -7.18
N ARG A 86 1.57 9.18 -5.99
CA ARG A 86 0.28 8.50 -5.84
C ARG A 86 -0.84 9.26 -6.54
N ALA A 87 -0.90 10.57 -6.36
CA ALA A 87 -1.92 11.40 -7.02
C ALA A 87 -1.83 11.31 -8.54
N THR A 88 -0.61 11.32 -9.08
CA THR A 88 -0.38 11.19 -10.52
C THR A 88 -0.86 9.84 -11.04
N LEU A 89 -0.51 8.76 -10.35
CA LEU A 89 -0.92 7.40 -10.75
C LEU A 89 -2.43 7.23 -10.71
N LEU A 90 -3.09 7.81 -9.71
CA LEU A 90 -4.56 7.79 -9.62
C LEU A 90 -5.20 8.52 -10.81
N ARG A 91 -4.65 9.67 -11.20
CA ARG A 91 -5.16 10.41 -12.37
C ARG A 91 -4.95 9.65 -13.68
N GLU A 92 -3.83 8.96 -13.79
CA GLU A 92 -3.49 8.19 -14.99
C GLU A 92 -4.28 6.88 -15.08
N GLY A 93 -4.85 6.43 -13.97
CA GLY A 93 -5.58 5.16 -13.92
C GLY A 93 -4.67 3.93 -13.96
N ALA A 94 -3.42 4.08 -13.58
CA ALA A 94 -2.46 2.98 -13.56
C ALA A 94 -2.64 2.12 -12.32
N ASP A 95 -2.43 0.80 -12.46
CA ASP A 95 -2.32 -0.07 -11.31
C ASP A 95 -1.00 0.21 -10.60
N PHE A 96 -1.02 0.27 -9.27
CA PHE A 96 0.20 0.53 -8.51
C PHE A 96 0.07 0.02 -7.07
N ALA A 97 1.21 -0.04 -6.41
CA ALA A 97 1.29 -0.36 -4.99
C ALA A 97 1.96 0.79 -4.24
N SER A 98 1.65 0.93 -2.98
CA SER A 98 2.29 1.92 -2.11
C SER A 98 2.39 1.39 -0.70
N GLU A 99 3.33 1.95 0.04
CA GLU A 99 3.50 1.67 1.46
C GLU A 99 3.12 2.90 2.26
N THR A 100 2.54 2.70 3.43
CA THR A 100 2.24 3.79 4.35
C THR A 100 2.32 3.36 5.81
N VAL A 101 2.63 4.31 6.68
CA VAL A 101 2.40 4.17 8.12
C VAL A 101 0.98 4.65 8.39
N PHE A 102 0.11 3.74 8.81
CA PHE A 102 -1.34 4.01 8.93
C PHE A 102 -1.66 4.67 10.26
N SER A 103 -1.06 5.82 10.51
CA SER A 103 -1.15 6.53 11.80
C SER A 103 -1.97 7.82 11.76
N HIS A 104 -2.49 8.19 10.59
CA HIS A 104 -3.19 9.47 10.43
C HIS A 104 -4.45 9.29 9.59
N PRO A 105 -5.55 10.00 9.93
CA PRO A 105 -6.80 9.92 9.15
C PRO A 105 -6.67 10.22 7.66
N SER A 106 -5.65 10.97 7.25
CA SER A 106 -5.39 11.23 5.83
C SER A 106 -5.16 9.96 5.00
N LYS A 107 -4.80 8.85 5.65
CA LYS A 107 -4.60 7.58 4.94
C LYS A 107 -5.93 6.93 4.56
N LEU A 108 -6.97 7.16 5.35
CA LEU A 108 -8.34 6.78 4.97
C LEU A 108 -8.81 7.59 3.77
N ALA A 109 -8.48 8.89 3.75
CA ALA A 109 -8.81 9.75 2.62
C ALA A 109 -8.15 9.26 1.32
N LEU A 110 -6.94 8.72 1.40
CA LEU A 110 -6.25 8.13 0.25
C LEU A 110 -7.03 6.94 -0.33
N ILE A 111 -7.53 6.07 0.55
CA ILE A 111 -8.35 4.91 0.12
C ILE A 111 -9.65 5.40 -0.52
N GLU A 112 -10.33 6.35 0.09
CA GLU A 112 -11.56 6.91 -0.43
C GLU A 112 -11.35 7.58 -1.79
N GLU A 113 -10.26 8.31 -1.94
CA GLU A 113 -9.90 8.94 -3.21
C GLU A 113 -9.66 7.90 -4.31
N ALA A 114 -8.94 6.84 -4.01
CA ALA A 114 -8.73 5.75 -4.96
C ALA A 114 -10.05 5.12 -5.38
N GLN A 115 -10.96 4.89 -4.43
CA GLN A 115 -12.28 4.33 -4.73
C GLN A 115 -13.10 5.27 -5.60
N ARG A 116 -13.06 6.58 -5.33
CA ARG A 116 -13.74 7.58 -6.18
C ARG A 116 -13.19 7.58 -7.60
N CYS A 117 -11.91 7.29 -7.76
CA CYS A 117 -11.28 7.16 -9.08
C CYS A 117 -11.56 5.81 -9.75
N GLY A 118 -12.39 4.97 -9.15
CA GLY A 118 -12.79 3.69 -9.70
C GLY A 118 -11.83 2.54 -9.46
N TYR A 119 -10.96 2.66 -8.46
CA TYR A 119 -10.01 1.61 -8.11
C TYR A 119 -10.63 0.56 -7.18
N THR A 120 -10.22 -0.67 -7.36
CA THR A 120 -10.34 -1.69 -6.32
C THR A 120 -9.11 -1.58 -5.44
N VAL A 121 -9.31 -1.44 -4.13
CA VAL A 121 -8.22 -1.27 -3.16
C VAL A 121 -7.98 -2.58 -2.44
N ALA A 122 -6.76 -3.10 -2.55
CA ALA A 122 -6.29 -4.23 -1.76
C ALA A 122 -5.46 -3.68 -0.60
N LEU A 123 -5.96 -3.84 0.61
CA LEU A 123 -5.30 -3.34 1.81
C LEU A 123 -4.62 -4.50 2.56
N TYR A 124 -3.30 -4.38 2.71
CA TYR A 124 -2.48 -5.33 3.44
C TYR A 124 -2.08 -4.68 4.76
N VAL A 125 -2.66 -5.12 5.86
CA VAL A 125 -2.35 -4.55 7.18
C VAL A 125 -1.37 -5.46 7.90
N VAL A 126 -0.22 -4.89 8.26
CA VAL A 126 0.83 -5.58 8.99
C VAL A 126 0.86 -5.03 10.41
N ALA A 127 0.49 -5.86 11.37
CA ALA A 127 0.47 -5.47 12.77
C ALA A 127 1.85 -5.71 13.40
N LEU A 128 2.33 -4.71 14.14
CA LEU A 128 3.58 -4.86 14.88
C LEU A 128 3.35 -5.66 16.16
N ASP A 129 4.12 -6.71 16.29
CA ASP A 129 4.20 -7.51 17.50
C ASP A 129 5.62 -8.02 17.63
N ASP A 130 5.85 -9.18 18.19
CA ASP A 130 7.16 -9.83 18.15
C ASP A 130 7.55 -10.05 16.68
N PRO A 131 8.63 -9.42 16.19
CA PRO A 131 9.02 -9.54 14.80
C PRO A 131 9.22 -10.97 14.31
N SER A 132 9.64 -11.87 15.19
CA SER A 132 9.87 -13.27 14.84
C SER A 132 8.58 -14.04 14.56
N ARG A 133 7.42 -13.52 14.99
CA ARG A 133 6.12 -14.15 14.83
C ARG A 133 5.18 -13.39 13.89
N LEU A 134 5.62 -12.27 13.34
CA LEU A 134 4.77 -11.38 12.57
C LEU A 134 4.13 -12.07 11.37
N LEU A 135 4.93 -12.75 10.57
CA LEU A 135 4.42 -13.44 9.37
C LEU A 135 3.45 -14.56 9.72
N GLY A 136 3.73 -15.29 10.81
CA GLY A 136 2.84 -16.34 11.27
C GLY A 136 1.48 -15.81 11.66
N ARG A 137 1.42 -14.66 12.32
CA ARG A 137 0.16 -14.03 12.72
C ARG A 137 -0.65 -13.55 11.55
N VAL A 138 -0.02 -12.90 10.57
CA VAL A 138 -0.72 -12.45 9.38
C VAL A 138 -1.31 -13.65 8.65
N ALA A 139 -0.54 -14.69 8.44
CA ALA A 139 -1.00 -15.92 7.78
C ALA A 139 -2.15 -16.57 8.55
N GLN A 140 -2.08 -16.62 9.87
CA GLN A 140 -3.13 -17.21 10.70
C GLN A 140 -4.45 -16.45 10.56
N ARG A 141 -4.42 -15.13 10.60
CA ARG A 141 -5.62 -14.30 10.47
C ARG A 141 -6.28 -14.46 9.12
N VAL A 142 -5.51 -14.59 8.07
CA VAL A 142 -6.04 -14.87 6.73
C VAL A 142 -6.79 -16.21 6.71
N ARG A 143 -6.19 -17.26 7.30
CA ARG A 143 -6.81 -18.59 7.36
C ARG A 143 -8.10 -18.59 8.15
N GLU A 144 -8.20 -17.75 9.17
CA GLU A 144 -9.40 -17.62 9.99
C GLU A 144 -10.49 -16.77 9.35
N GLY A 145 -10.21 -16.19 8.15
CA GLY A 145 -11.14 -15.32 7.46
C GLY A 145 -11.40 -14.00 8.18
N GLY A 146 -10.56 -13.67 9.16
CA GLY A 146 -10.70 -12.48 9.95
C GLY A 146 -10.04 -11.27 9.32
N HIS A 147 -10.36 -10.10 9.84
CA HIS A 147 -9.65 -8.89 9.49
C HIS A 147 -8.26 -8.90 10.12
N ALA A 148 -7.28 -8.29 9.46
CA ALA A 148 -5.97 -8.10 10.05
C ALA A 148 -6.05 -6.97 11.10
N VAL A 149 -6.68 -7.26 12.21
CA VAL A 149 -6.80 -6.31 13.33
C VAL A 149 -5.53 -6.40 14.16
N PRO A 150 -4.92 -5.26 14.55
CA PRO A 150 -3.77 -5.29 15.43
C PRO A 150 -4.10 -6.03 16.72
N PRO A 151 -3.19 -6.83 17.26
CA PRO A 151 -3.41 -7.42 18.58
C PRO A 151 -3.45 -6.33 19.63
N GLU A 152 -4.30 -6.51 20.60
CA GLU A 152 -4.39 -5.64 21.77
C GLU A 152 -3.16 -5.80 22.67
#